data_14fe8a77ce5cfc40d62cc84b57379f2c
#
_entry.id   14fe8a77ce5cfc40d62cc84b57379f2c
#
_cell.length_a   1.000
_cell.length_b   1.000
_cell.length_c   1.000
_cell.angle_alpha   90.00
_cell.angle_beta   90.00
_cell.angle_gamma   90.00
#
_symmetry.space_group_name_H-M   'P 1'
#
loop_
_entity.id
_entity.type
_entity.pdbx_description
1 polymer ?
#
loop_
_entity_poly.entity_id
_entity_poly.type
_entity_poly.pdbx_seq_one_letter_code
_entity_poly.pdbx_strand_id
1 'polypeptide(L)'
;MSASRVTLPALFAGLGTLAAGVAALAVARPGSIAVEPVAAIPHATPQEFPTVSYDGTFTFVRVRFNAGRRSFGGFGRARNPGWAHDYPYADENFIKILDEVTLLGPNTEGTNVIDAGDPELHSYPIAYVSEPGGWAPTQAELDNIAAYLGKGGFLILDDFRSNREWANVEAIFNVVLPGHSFRILELEEPIFNSFFQIETLDLPPPTFPQYRPIFLGLHEDNDPEGRLMVIANFNNDIGDYWEYSDMGYYPIDLSNEAYKFGVNYVIYAMNR
;
A
#
# COMPACT_ATOMS: atom_id res chain seq x y z
N MET A 1 -23.48 -63.45 10.40
CA MET A 1 -24.88 -63.44 10.00
C MET A 1 -25.07 -62.19 9.19
N SER A 2 -25.25 -62.27 8.05
CA SER A 2 -25.91 -62.75 6.84
C SER A 2 -25.77 -61.64 5.80
N ALA A 3 -25.07 -61.94 4.74
CA ALA A 3 -24.99 -61.10 3.56
C ALA A 3 -26.22 -61.27 2.71
N SER A 4 -26.72 -60.23 2.08
CA SER A 4 -27.67 -60.36 0.99
C SER A 4 -27.16 -59.57 -0.21
N ARG A 5 -26.77 -60.34 -1.23
CA ARG A 5 -26.55 -59.90 -2.61
C ARG A 5 -27.90 -59.79 -3.33
N VAL A 6 -28.07 -58.78 -4.16
CA VAL A 6 -29.10 -58.76 -5.17
C VAL A 6 -28.46 -58.54 -6.52
N THR A 7 -28.79 -59.47 -7.41
CA THR A 7 -28.30 -59.65 -8.79
C THR A 7 -29.07 -58.83 -9.81
N LEU A 8 -28.37 -58.41 -10.89
CA LEU A 8 -28.93 -57.86 -12.14
C LEU A 8 -29.69 -58.94 -12.94
N PRO A 9 -30.53 -58.48 -13.87
CA PRO A 9 -30.70 -59.21 -15.12
C PRO A 9 -30.22 -58.41 -16.36
N ALA A 10 -29.51 -59.14 -17.20
CA ALA A 10 -29.19 -58.75 -18.56
C ALA A 10 -30.37 -58.94 -19.48
N LEU A 11 -30.55 -58.13 -20.51
CA LEU A 11 -31.39 -58.40 -21.68
C LEU A 11 -30.73 -57.93 -22.99
N PHE A 12 -30.89 -58.83 -23.94
CA PHE A 12 -30.19 -58.98 -25.22
C PHE A 12 -30.63 -58.05 -26.33
N ALA A 13 -29.66 -57.67 -27.17
CA ALA A 13 -29.62 -57.73 -28.62
C ALA A 13 -30.73 -57.14 -29.51
N GLY A 14 -30.28 -56.31 -30.41
CA GLY A 14 -30.97 -55.94 -31.68
C GLY A 14 -29.92 -55.40 -32.67
N LEU A 15 -29.44 -56.27 -33.56
CA LEU A 15 -28.68 -55.85 -34.75
C LEU A 15 -29.60 -55.16 -35.74
N GLY A 16 -29.26 -53.98 -36.19
CA GLY A 16 -29.84 -53.31 -37.33
C GLY A 16 -28.74 -52.69 -38.19
N THR A 17 -28.40 -53.37 -39.29
CA THR A 17 -27.56 -52.86 -40.33
C THR A 17 -28.28 -51.79 -41.12
N LEU A 18 -27.71 -50.62 -41.30
CA LEU A 18 -28.12 -49.65 -42.30
C LEU A 18 -26.92 -49.00 -42.96
N ALA A 19 -27.01 -48.96 -44.27
CA ALA A 19 -26.01 -48.69 -45.27
C ALA A 19 -25.32 -47.29 -45.19
N ALA A 20 -24.13 -47.30 -45.66
CA ALA A 20 -23.25 -46.15 -45.86
C ALA A 20 -23.84 -45.06 -46.79
N GLY A 21 -23.91 -43.85 -46.26
CA GLY A 21 -23.99 -42.64 -47.08
C GLY A 21 -22.78 -41.78 -46.77
N VAL A 22 -21.80 -41.74 -47.68
CA VAL A 22 -20.66 -40.83 -47.59
C VAL A 22 -21.14 -39.43 -47.94
N ALA A 23 -21.41 -38.60 -46.97
CA ALA A 23 -21.57 -37.16 -47.16
C ALA A 23 -20.21 -36.51 -46.92
N ALA A 24 -19.59 -35.98 -47.98
CA ALA A 24 -18.41 -35.16 -47.91
C ALA A 24 -18.72 -33.84 -47.16
N LEU A 25 -18.32 -33.74 -45.89
CA LEU A 25 -18.32 -32.46 -45.20
C LEU A 25 -17.22 -31.59 -45.78
N ALA A 26 -17.60 -30.53 -46.49
CA ALA A 26 -16.68 -29.44 -46.79
C ALA A 26 -16.25 -28.77 -45.50
N VAL A 27 -14.98 -28.93 -45.13
CA VAL A 27 -14.34 -28.18 -44.00
C VAL A 27 -14.25 -26.74 -44.44
N ALA A 28 -15.13 -25.90 -43.95
CA ALA A 28 -14.96 -24.45 -44.03
C ALA A 28 -13.69 -24.06 -43.27
N ARG A 29 -12.72 -23.46 -43.96
CA ARG A 29 -11.55 -22.85 -43.36
C ARG A 29 -12.06 -21.74 -42.41
N PRO A 30 -11.62 -21.68 -41.15
CA PRO A 30 -11.95 -20.54 -40.28
C PRO A 30 -11.28 -19.30 -40.92
N GLY A 31 -12.13 -18.32 -41.28
CA GLY A 31 -11.66 -17.02 -41.73
C GLY A 31 -10.79 -16.45 -40.64
N SER A 32 -9.62 -15.98 -40.99
CA SER A 32 -8.77 -15.19 -40.07
C SER A 32 -9.58 -13.95 -39.67
N ILE A 33 -10.02 -13.90 -38.40
CA ILE A 33 -10.55 -12.69 -37.80
C ILE A 33 -9.34 -11.76 -37.75
N ALA A 34 -9.31 -10.74 -38.61
CA ALA A 34 -8.38 -9.64 -38.47
C ALA A 34 -8.69 -8.98 -37.12
N VAL A 35 -7.84 -9.19 -36.12
CA VAL A 35 -7.88 -8.43 -34.86
C VAL A 35 -7.43 -7.03 -35.25
N GLU A 36 -8.40 -6.12 -35.35
CA GLU A 36 -8.08 -4.70 -35.43
C GLU A 36 -7.20 -4.33 -34.24
N PRO A 37 -6.09 -3.59 -34.43
CA PRO A 37 -5.29 -3.14 -33.31
C PRO A 37 -6.18 -2.29 -32.40
N VAL A 38 -6.40 -2.77 -31.18
CA VAL A 38 -7.06 -1.98 -30.14
C VAL A 38 -6.29 -0.67 -30.07
N ALA A 39 -6.95 0.42 -30.42
CA ALA A 39 -6.35 1.76 -30.32
C ALA A 39 -5.74 1.88 -28.93
N ALA A 40 -4.46 2.23 -28.87
CA ALA A 40 -3.77 2.45 -27.61
C ALA A 40 -4.60 3.46 -26.83
N ILE A 41 -5.06 3.07 -25.64
CA ILE A 41 -5.73 3.98 -24.73
C ILE A 41 -4.74 5.14 -24.53
N PRO A 42 -5.14 6.40 -24.82
CA PRO A 42 -4.24 7.53 -24.59
C PRO A 42 -3.78 7.41 -23.14
N HIS A 43 -2.49 7.28 -22.92
CA HIS A 43 -1.93 7.42 -21.59
C HIS A 43 -2.42 8.78 -21.10
N ALA A 44 -3.17 8.79 -19.99
CA ALA A 44 -3.50 10.03 -19.34
C ALA A 44 -2.19 10.80 -19.19
N THR A 45 -2.18 12.06 -19.63
CA THR A 45 -1.03 12.95 -19.38
C THR A 45 -0.68 12.80 -17.91
N PRO A 46 0.59 12.59 -17.56
CA PRO A 46 0.99 12.53 -16.17
C PRO A 46 0.39 13.75 -15.47
N GLN A 47 -0.39 13.54 -14.44
CA GLN A 47 -0.86 14.64 -13.62
C GLN A 47 0.40 15.24 -13.03
N GLU A 48 0.76 16.46 -13.43
CA GLU A 48 1.87 17.19 -12.84
C GLU A 48 1.46 17.52 -11.40
N PHE A 49 2.07 16.85 -10.45
CA PHE A 49 1.97 17.21 -9.05
C PHE A 49 2.96 18.35 -8.80
N PRO A 50 2.57 19.38 -8.06
CA PRO A 50 3.51 20.44 -7.71
C PRO A 50 4.68 19.81 -6.96
N THR A 51 5.88 20.04 -7.46
CA THR A 51 7.12 19.59 -6.83
C THR A 51 7.90 20.79 -6.36
N VAL A 52 8.42 20.70 -5.15
CA VAL A 52 9.35 21.68 -4.60
C VAL A 52 10.77 21.18 -4.84
N SER A 53 11.64 22.03 -5.37
CA SER A 53 13.04 21.65 -5.56
C SER A 53 13.68 21.34 -4.21
N TYR A 54 14.30 20.17 -4.09
CA TYR A 54 15.01 19.79 -2.87
C TYR A 54 16.28 20.63 -2.72
N ASP A 55 16.37 21.38 -1.65
CA ASP A 55 17.49 22.26 -1.29
C ASP A 55 18.21 21.86 0.01
N GLY A 56 17.82 20.70 0.57
CA GLY A 56 18.29 20.23 1.87
C GLY A 56 17.32 20.52 3.02
N THR A 57 16.30 21.33 2.78
CA THR A 57 15.22 21.56 3.75
C THR A 57 14.31 20.31 3.82
N PHE A 58 13.88 19.93 5.01
CA PHE A 58 12.96 18.81 5.15
C PHE A 58 11.72 19.05 4.30
N THR A 59 11.45 18.14 3.37
CA THR A 59 10.28 18.17 2.51
C THR A 59 9.55 16.85 2.67
N PHE A 60 8.26 16.92 2.92
CA PHE A 60 7.43 15.70 3.02
C PHE A 60 7.28 15.06 1.64
N VAL A 61 7.49 13.75 1.58
CA VAL A 61 7.44 12.99 0.34
C VAL A 61 6.40 11.89 0.43
N ARG A 62 5.47 11.90 -0.51
CA ARG A 62 4.54 10.82 -0.78
C ARG A 62 5.06 9.94 -1.90
N VAL A 63 5.07 8.63 -1.71
CA VAL A 63 5.51 7.67 -2.72
C VAL A 63 4.37 7.34 -3.66
N ARG A 64 4.57 7.61 -4.95
CA ARG A 64 3.72 7.12 -6.03
C ARG A 64 4.20 5.74 -6.46
N PHE A 65 3.32 4.77 -6.44
CA PHE A 65 3.64 3.40 -6.79
C PHE A 65 2.68 2.81 -7.82
N ASN A 66 3.08 1.73 -8.47
CA ASN A 66 2.21 0.98 -9.37
C ASN A 66 1.11 0.27 -8.59
N ALA A 67 -0.10 0.80 -8.66
CA ALA A 67 -1.28 0.19 -8.06
C ALA A 67 -1.82 -0.92 -8.96
N GLY A 68 -2.03 -2.10 -8.41
CA GLY A 68 -2.65 -3.22 -9.12
C GLY A 68 -4.07 -2.88 -9.59
N ARG A 69 -4.58 -3.61 -10.60
CA ARG A 69 -5.94 -3.44 -11.14
C ARG A 69 -7.07 -3.53 -10.09
N ARG A 70 -6.77 -3.90 -8.87
CA ARG A 70 -7.68 -4.08 -7.73
C ARG A 70 -7.39 -3.11 -6.59
N SER A 71 -6.75 -2.00 -6.84
CA SER A 71 -6.70 -0.93 -5.84
C SER A 71 -8.14 -0.54 -5.53
N PHE A 72 -8.60 -0.82 -4.33
CA PHE A 72 -9.94 -0.51 -3.85
C PHE A 72 -9.93 0.93 -3.35
N GLY A 73 -9.88 1.87 -4.26
CA GLY A 73 -10.24 3.24 -3.93
C GLY A 73 -11.69 3.27 -3.44
N GLY A 74 -11.90 3.92 -2.29
CA GLY A 74 -13.16 4.00 -1.58
C GLY A 74 -14.34 4.45 -2.43
N PHE A 75 -15.51 4.52 -1.83
CA PHE A 75 -16.84 4.85 -2.40
C PHE A 75 -16.92 6.22 -3.10
N GLY A 76 -15.99 6.56 -3.99
CA GLY A 76 -15.95 7.82 -4.72
C GLY A 76 -15.71 7.62 -6.21
N ARG A 77 -16.41 8.41 -7.03
CA ARG A 77 -16.45 8.38 -8.50
C ARG A 77 -15.12 8.67 -9.23
N ALA A 78 -14.05 8.94 -8.54
CA ALA A 78 -12.72 9.06 -9.12
C ALA A 78 -11.94 7.78 -8.82
N ARG A 79 -11.37 7.18 -9.86
CA ARG A 79 -10.33 6.15 -9.72
C ARG A 79 -9.08 6.84 -9.17
N ASN A 80 -9.08 7.15 -7.88
CA ASN A 80 -7.87 7.62 -7.24
C ASN A 80 -6.98 6.39 -7.07
N PRO A 81 -5.77 6.36 -7.61
CA PRO A 81 -4.85 5.29 -7.29
C PRO A 81 -4.54 5.38 -5.78
N GLY A 82 -4.50 4.24 -5.07
CA GLY A 82 -4.41 4.21 -3.60
C GLY A 82 -3.35 5.11 -2.99
N TRP A 83 -2.17 5.22 -3.63
CA TRP A 83 -1.11 6.12 -3.17
C TRP A 83 -1.52 7.61 -3.08
N ALA A 84 -2.57 8.03 -3.82
CA ALA A 84 -3.06 9.42 -3.83
C ALA A 84 -4.28 9.62 -2.90
N HIS A 85 -4.62 8.65 -2.05
CA HIS A 85 -5.63 8.83 -1.01
C HIS A 85 -5.16 9.94 -0.05
N ASP A 86 -6.08 10.81 0.38
CA ASP A 86 -5.87 11.97 1.26
C ASP A 86 -4.99 13.09 0.70
N TYR A 87 -4.38 12.89 -0.47
CA TYR A 87 -3.53 13.88 -1.12
C TYR A 87 -4.39 14.97 -1.82
N PRO A 88 -4.06 16.27 -1.72
CA PRO A 88 -2.88 16.81 -1.04
C PRO A 88 -3.12 17.22 0.43
N TYR A 89 -4.35 17.21 0.90
CA TYR A 89 -4.74 17.87 2.15
C TYR A 89 -4.06 17.26 3.39
N ALA A 90 -3.94 15.94 3.45
CA ALA A 90 -3.24 15.29 4.56
C ALA A 90 -1.77 15.77 4.66
N ASP A 91 -1.07 15.79 3.53
CA ASP A 91 0.33 16.19 3.44
C ASP A 91 0.52 17.66 3.83
N GLU A 92 -0.32 18.55 3.27
CA GLU A 92 -0.29 19.99 3.54
C GLU A 92 -0.61 20.32 4.99
N ASN A 93 -1.61 19.68 5.57
CA ASN A 93 -1.99 19.90 6.96
C ASN A 93 -0.93 19.34 7.90
N PHE A 94 -0.37 18.15 7.57
CA PHE A 94 0.71 17.57 8.38
C PHE A 94 1.94 18.47 8.43
N ILE A 95 2.37 19.01 7.29
CA ILE A 95 3.54 19.90 7.22
C ILE A 95 3.33 21.18 8.02
N LYS A 96 2.14 21.78 7.96
CA LYS A 96 1.81 22.96 8.76
C LYS A 96 1.95 22.70 10.26
N ILE A 97 1.41 21.58 10.73
CA ILE A 97 1.53 21.20 12.13
C ILE A 97 2.99 20.90 12.51
N LEU A 98 3.72 20.19 11.65
CA LEU A 98 5.13 19.89 11.91
C LEU A 98 5.98 21.16 12.06
N ASP A 99 5.74 22.18 11.22
CA ASP A 99 6.39 23.49 11.29
C ASP A 99 6.04 24.22 12.61
N GLU A 100 4.77 24.23 12.97
CA GLU A 100 4.30 24.93 14.16
C GLU A 100 4.80 24.33 15.48
N VAL A 101 4.98 23.00 15.54
CA VAL A 101 5.30 22.32 16.82
C VAL A 101 6.78 21.95 16.97
N THR A 102 7.57 22.01 15.89
CA THR A 102 8.99 21.62 15.91
C THR A 102 9.91 22.78 15.45
N LEU A 103 11.20 22.61 15.67
CA LEU A 103 12.23 23.50 15.13
C LEU A 103 12.87 22.94 13.85
N LEU A 104 12.20 22.00 13.19
CA LEU A 104 12.75 21.35 11.99
C LEU A 104 12.78 22.31 10.79
N GLY A 105 11.84 23.28 10.73
CA GLY A 105 11.72 24.24 9.63
C GLY A 105 11.45 23.51 8.30
N PRO A 106 10.38 22.72 8.18
CA PRO A 106 10.08 21.99 6.97
C PRO A 106 9.71 22.95 5.83
N ASN A 107 9.78 22.46 4.60
CA ASN A 107 9.29 23.19 3.46
C ASN A 107 7.75 23.27 3.51
N THR A 108 7.21 24.48 3.70
CA THR A 108 5.77 24.74 3.78
C THR A 108 5.16 25.18 2.47
N GLU A 109 5.98 25.41 1.42
CA GLU A 109 5.50 25.82 0.08
C GLU A 109 4.83 24.65 -0.68
N GLY A 110 5.12 23.39 -0.26
CA GLY A 110 4.52 22.21 -0.84
C GLY A 110 5.16 20.92 -0.36
N THR A 111 4.61 19.81 -0.86
CA THR A 111 5.08 18.45 -0.63
C THR A 111 5.44 17.81 -1.97
N ASN A 112 6.22 16.75 -1.96
CA ASN A 112 6.64 16.08 -3.19
C ASN A 112 5.96 14.72 -3.36
N VAL A 113 5.64 14.39 -4.61
CA VAL A 113 5.20 13.05 -5.01
C VAL A 113 6.30 12.45 -5.88
N ILE A 114 6.97 11.43 -5.36
CA ILE A 114 8.09 10.76 -6.02
C ILE A 114 7.71 9.32 -6.37
N ASP A 115 8.06 8.87 -7.57
CA ASP A 115 7.83 7.48 -7.95
C ASP A 115 8.69 6.52 -7.11
N ALA A 116 8.09 5.40 -6.70
CA ALA A 116 8.80 4.36 -5.94
C ALA A 116 10.06 3.83 -6.65
N GLY A 117 10.08 3.89 -7.99
CA GLY A 117 11.21 3.49 -8.82
C GLY A 117 12.18 4.63 -9.17
N ASP A 118 11.94 5.85 -8.70
CA ASP A 118 12.79 7.00 -9.00
C ASP A 118 13.94 7.13 -7.98
N PRO A 119 15.20 7.13 -8.42
CA PRO A 119 16.35 7.35 -7.54
C PRO A 119 16.34 8.70 -6.79
N GLU A 120 15.58 9.68 -7.25
CA GLU A 120 15.40 10.96 -6.55
C GLU A 120 14.90 10.74 -5.12
N LEU A 121 14.11 9.69 -4.88
CA LEU A 121 13.63 9.31 -3.54
C LEU A 121 14.78 9.22 -2.51
N HIS A 122 15.98 8.85 -2.93
CA HIS A 122 17.14 8.73 -2.03
C HIS A 122 17.66 10.07 -1.49
N SER A 123 17.19 11.19 -2.01
CA SER A 123 17.49 12.52 -1.48
C SER A 123 16.69 12.85 -0.23
N TYR A 124 15.61 12.12 0.04
CA TYR A 124 14.69 12.40 1.12
C TYR A 124 14.83 11.37 2.24
N PRO A 125 14.99 11.81 3.49
CA PRO A 125 15.24 10.88 4.61
C PRO A 125 14.00 10.06 4.97
N ILE A 126 12.80 10.57 4.67
CA ILE A 126 11.52 9.99 5.07
C ILE A 126 10.56 10.02 3.88
N ALA A 127 9.83 8.94 3.70
CA ALA A 127 8.77 8.86 2.68
C ALA A 127 7.51 8.17 3.23
N TYR A 128 6.36 8.66 2.78
CA TYR A 128 5.04 8.19 3.18
C TYR A 128 4.37 7.40 2.05
N VAL A 129 3.80 6.25 2.37
CA VAL A 129 3.13 5.34 1.45
C VAL A 129 1.71 5.11 1.94
N SER A 130 0.72 5.71 1.28
CA SER A 130 -0.69 5.45 1.53
C SER A 130 -1.17 4.22 0.78
N GLU A 131 -2.09 3.44 1.34
CA GLU A 131 -2.70 2.22 0.77
C GLU A 131 -1.69 1.19 0.20
N PRO A 132 -0.57 0.86 0.90
CA PRO A 132 0.43 -0.09 0.38
C PRO A 132 -0.15 -1.50 0.16
N GLY A 133 -1.30 -1.81 0.75
CA GLY A 133 -2.02 -3.06 0.52
C GLY A 133 -2.46 -3.27 -0.93
N GLY A 134 -2.56 -2.19 -1.72
CA GLY A 134 -2.86 -2.20 -3.15
C GLY A 134 -1.63 -2.16 -4.06
N TRP A 135 -0.43 -2.09 -3.53
CA TRP A 135 0.81 -1.98 -4.30
C TRP A 135 1.10 -3.25 -5.08
N ALA A 136 1.36 -3.11 -6.38
CA ALA A 136 1.79 -4.18 -7.27
C ALA A 136 3.12 -3.79 -7.90
N PRO A 137 4.23 -3.89 -7.15
CA PRO A 137 5.49 -3.28 -7.54
C PRO A 137 6.10 -3.90 -8.78
N THR A 138 6.73 -3.06 -9.58
CA THR A 138 7.69 -3.48 -10.61
C THR A 138 9.02 -3.86 -9.96
N GLN A 139 9.89 -4.58 -10.69
CA GLN A 139 11.23 -4.88 -10.19
C GLN A 139 12.03 -3.60 -9.89
N ALA A 140 11.89 -2.57 -10.72
CA ALA A 140 12.56 -1.29 -10.52
C ALA A 140 12.12 -0.60 -9.21
N GLU A 141 10.83 -0.66 -8.87
CA GLU A 141 10.34 -0.14 -7.59
C GLU A 141 10.91 -0.94 -6.40
N LEU A 142 10.92 -2.28 -6.49
CA LEU A 142 11.48 -3.13 -5.44
C LEU A 142 12.96 -2.83 -5.19
N ASP A 143 13.76 -2.77 -6.26
CA ASP A 143 15.19 -2.51 -6.20
C ASP A 143 15.49 -1.11 -5.63
N ASN A 144 14.70 -0.11 -6.04
CA ASN A 144 14.87 1.27 -5.58
C ASN A 144 14.51 1.44 -4.11
N ILE A 145 13.42 0.83 -3.64
CA ILE A 145 13.03 0.86 -2.22
C ILE A 145 14.06 0.12 -1.35
N ALA A 146 14.57 -1.03 -1.82
CA ALA A 146 15.64 -1.74 -1.12
C ALA A 146 16.90 -0.85 -0.97
N ALA A 147 17.29 -0.18 -2.05
CA ALA A 147 18.43 0.75 -2.03
C ALA A 147 18.17 1.98 -1.14
N TYR A 148 16.95 2.52 -1.15
CA TYR A 148 16.52 3.64 -0.31
C TYR A 148 16.67 3.30 1.18
N LEU A 149 16.11 2.17 1.61
CA LEU A 149 16.21 1.70 2.99
C LEU A 149 17.64 1.39 3.40
N GLY A 150 18.42 0.74 2.52
CA GLY A 150 19.84 0.44 2.75
C GLY A 150 20.74 1.68 2.86
N LYS A 151 20.31 2.83 2.31
CA LYS A 151 21.01 4.11 2.43
C LYS A 151 20.59 4.96 3.63
N GLY A 152 19.71 4.46 4.47
CA GLY A 152 19.25 5.17 5.66
C GLY A 152 17.85 5.75 5.56
N GLY A 153 17.15 5.54 4.45
CA GLY A 153 15.77 5.99 4.28
C GLY A 153 14.82 5.35 5.29
N PHE A 154 13.73 6.05 5.59
CA PHE A 154 12.67 5.61 6.48
C PHE A 154 11.32 5.65 5.77
N LEU A 155 10.54 4.56 5.85
CA LEU A 155 9.20 4.47 5.26
C LEU A 155 8.12 4.45 6.33
N ILE A 156 7.06 5.22 6.09
CA ILE A 156 5.80 5.17 6.82
C ILE A 156 4.77 4.52 5.90
N LEU A 157 4.23 3.36 6.28
CA LEU A 157 3.15 2.66 5.58
C LEU A 157 1.85 2.89 6.34
N ASP A 158 0.85 3.48 5.68
CA ASP A 158 -0.40 3.88 6.32
C ASP A 158 -1.61 3.51 5.47
N ASP A 159 -2.80 3.58 6.02
CA ASP A 159 -4.09 3.32 5.37
C ASP A 159 -4.17 1.96 4.67
N PHE A 160 -3.92 0.89 5.40
CA PHE A 160 -4.16 -0.46 4.90
C PHE A 160 -4.65 -1.39 6.01
N ARG A 161 -5.45 -2.36 5.61
CA ARG A 161 -6.20 -3.19 6.54
C ARG A 161 -6.45 -4.58 5.99
N SER A 162 -6.90 -5.48 6.84
CA SER A 162 -7.21 -6.86 6.49
C SER A 162 -6.00 -7.76 6.25
N ASN A 163 -6.18 -9.05 6.51
CA ASN A 163 -5.13 -10.05 6.30
C ASN A 163 -4.64 -10.13 4.83
N ARG A 164 -5.49 -9.77 3.87
CA ARG A 164 -5.11 -9.81 2.46
C ARG A 164 -4.14 -8.69 2.10
N GLU A 165 -4.40 -7.48 2.59
CA GLU A 165 -3.52 -6.33 2.33
C GLU A 165 -2.22 -6.48 3.10
N TRP A 166 -2.29 -6.96 4.35
CA TRP A 166 -1.11 -7.32 5.12
C TRP A 166 -0.23 -8.34 4.38
N ALA A 167 -0.81 -9.44 3.89
CA ALA A 167 -0.06 -10.46 3.16
C ALA A 167 0.61 -9.90 1.89
N ASN A 168 0.01 -8.90 1.22
CA ASN A 168 0.65 -8.23 0.09
C ASN A 168 1.85 -7.40 0.53
N VAL A 169 1.71 -6.59 1.57
CA VAL A 169 2.81 -5.77 2.13
C VAL A 169 3.95 -6.68 2.60
N GLU A 170 3.64 -7.72 3.36
CA GLU A 170 4.64 -8.67 3.82
C GLU A 170 5.39 -9.35 2.66
N ALA A 171 4.67 -9.75 1.60
CA ALA A 171 5.28 -10.35 0.42
C ALA A 171 6.22 -9.36 -0.32
N ILE A 172 5.84 -8.08 -0.41
CA ILE A 172 6.68 -7.04 -1.00
C ILE A 172 7.97 -6.88 -0.18
N PHE A 173 7.87 -6.72 1.12
CA PHE A 173 9.04 -6.49 1.98
C PHE A 173 9.93 -7.73 2.14
N ASN A 174 9.40 -8.94 1.99
CA ASN A 174 10.22 -10.15 1.88
C ASN A 174 11.14 -10.14 0.63
N VAL A 175 10.75 -9.41 -0.43
CA VAL A 175 11.60 -9.21 -1.62
C VAL A 175 12.53 -8.01 -1.45
N VAL A 176 12.02 -6.90 -0.90
CA VAL A 176 12.79 -5.66 -0.67
C VAL A 176 13.92 -5.88 0.34
N LEU A 177 13.64 -6.58 1.43
CA LEU A 177 14.57 -6.87 2.52
C LEU A 177 14.57 -8.39 2.84
N PRO A 178 15.22 -9.22 2.02
CA PRO A 178 15.22 -10.67 2.22
C PRO A 178 15.78 -11.04 3.60
N GLY A 179 15.04 -11.89 4.30
CA GLY A 179 15.43 -12.36 5.64
C GLY A 179 15.03 -11.43 6.78
N HIS A 180 14.44 -10.27 6.49
CA HIS A 180 13.84 -9.41 7.51
C HIS A 180 12.37 -9.79 7.74
N SER A 181 11.87 -9.49 8.93
CA SER A 181 10.46 -9.72 9.29
C SER A 181 9.91 -8.58 10.13
N PHE A 182 8.66 -8.22 9.87
CA PHE A 182 7.95 -7.26 10.71
C PHE A 182 7.74 -7.82 12.11
N ARG A 183 7.93 -7.00 13.11
CA ARG A 183 7.55 -7.27 14.50
C ARG A 183 6.53 -6.26 14.99
N ILE A 184 5.69 -6.65 15.92
CA ILE A 184 4.79 -5.73 16.60
C ILE A 184 5.64 -4.78 17.47
N LEU A 185 5.32 -3.50 17.40
CA LEU A 185 5.95 -2.47 18.22
C LEU A 185 5.09 -2.22 19.46
N GLU A 186 5.74 -2.16 20.61
CA GLU A 186 5.10 -1.87 21.89
C GLU A 186 5.23 -0.38 22.22
N LEU A 187 4.43 0.09 23.18
CA LEU A 187 4.34 1.51 23.53
C LEU A 187 5.69 2.12 23.98
N GLU A 188 6.55 1.29 24.56
CA GLU A 188 7.87 1.67 25.06
C GLU A 188 8.90 1.93 23.97
N GLU A 189 8.60 1.58 22.72
CA GLU A 189 9.52 1.79 21.58
C GLU A 189 9.88 3.28 21.42
N PRO A 190 11.14 3.58 21.13
CA PRO A 190 11.62 4.97 21.05
C PRO A 190 10.83 5.84 20.07
N ILE A 191 10.29 5.23 18.99
CA ILE A 191 9.52 5.96 17.99
C ILE A 191 8.24 6.57 18.55
N PHE A 192 7.65 5.99 19.59
CA PHE A 192 6.44 6.53 20.22
C PHE A 192 6.72 7.59 21.30
N ASN A 193 8.00 7.88 21.55
CA ASN A 193 8.44 8.82 22.58
C ASN A 193 9.52 9.78 22.05
N SER A 194 9.65 9.94 20.74
CA SER A 194 10.75 10.71 20.13
C SER A 194 10.59 12.23 20.28
N PHE A 195 9.37 12.72 20.37
CA PHE A 195 9.04 14.13 20.56
C PHE A 195 7.86 14.29 21.53
N PHE A 196 6.72 13.71 21.19
CA PHE A 196 5.57 13.60 22.08
C PHE A 196 5.58 12.25 22.79
N GLN A 197 5.16 12.21 24.03
CA GLN A 197 4.86 10.95 24.69
C GLN A 197 3.50 10.45 24.21
N ILE A 198 3.49 9.29 23.53
CA ILE A 198 2.26 8.58 23.19
C ILE A 198 1.81 7.80 24.44
N GLU A 199 0.56 7.98 24.85
CA GLU A 199 0.03 7.32 26.05
C GLU A 199 -0.63 5.98 25.75
N THR A 200 -1.08 5.78 24.49
CA THR A 200 -1.73 4.55 24.05
C THR A 200 -1.57 4.34 22.56
N LEU A 201 -1.45 3.08 22.14
CA LEU A 201 -1.45 2.69 20.72
C LEU A 201 -2.88 2.42 20.21
N ASP A 202 -3.91 2.60 21.03
CA ASP A 202 -5.32 2.35 20.65
C ASP A 202 -5.94 3.63 20.03
N LEU A 203 -5.32 4.15 18.95
CA LEU A 203 -5.90 5.21 18.13
C LEU A 203 -6.93 4.56 17.19
N PRO A 204 -8.25 4.78 17.38
CA PRO A 204 -9.26 4.10 16.58
C PRO A 204 -9.12 4.48 15.10
N PRO A 205 -9.28 3.52 14.15
CA PRO A 205 -9.29 3.86 12.74
C PRO A 205 -10.49 4.78 12.41
N PRO A 206 -10.29 5.85 11.63
CA PRO A 206 -11.35 6.84 11.39
C PRO A 206 -12.54 6.27 10.62
N THR A 207 -12.27 5.41 9.63
CA THR A 207 -13.30 4.93 8.70
C THR A 207 -13.80 3.52 9.02
N PHE A 208 -13.00 2.65 9.62
CA PHE A 208 -13.31 1.24 9.87
C PHE A 208 -13.12 0.85 11.35
N PRO A 209 -13.97 1.32 12.25
CA PRO A 209 -13.80 1.18 13.71
C PRO A 209 -13.84 -0.27 14.22
N GLN A 210 -14.22 -1.24 13.38
CA GLN A 210 -14.18 -2.67 13.71
C GLN A 210 -12.75 -3.24 13.72
N TYR A 211 -11.78 -2.56 13.08
CA TYR A 211 -10.39 -2.96 13.11
C TYR A 211 -9.70 -2.42 14.37
N ARG A 212 -8.67 -3.12 14.80
CA ARG A 212 -7.78 -2.69 15.86
C ARG A 212 -6.45 -2.28 15.24
N PRO A 213 -5.94 -1.09 15.55
CA PRO A 213 -4.63 -0.67 15.06
C PRO A 213 -3.54 -1.58 15.59
N ILE A 214 -2.59 -1.90 14.73
CA ILE A 214 -1.38 -2.65 15.08
C ILE A 214 -0.21 -1.93 14.42
N PHE A 215 0.73 -1.48 15.22
CA PHE A 215 1.95 -0.85 14.73
C PHE A 215 3.03 -1.93 14.58
N LEU A 216 3.58 -2.05 13.38
CA LEU A 216 4.62 -3.02 13.10
C LEU A 216 5.86 -2.31 12.57
N GLY A 217 7.03 -2.88 12.86
CA GLY A 217 8.31 -2.32 12.44
C GLY A 217 9.20 -3.33 11.76
N LEU A 218 9.97 -2.86 10.77
CA LEU A 218 11.12 -3.56 10.22
C LEU A 218 12.39 -2.89 10.71
N HIS A 219 13.23 -3.66 11.37
CA HIS A 219 14.50 -3.19 11.90
C HIS A 219 15.67 -3.70 11.06
N GLU A 220 16.73 -2.91 11.01
CA GLU A 220 18.00 -3.29 10.40
C GLU A 220 18.53 -4.55 11.09
N ASP A 221 18.96 -5.52 10.28
CA ASP A 221 19.45 -6.83 10.74
C ASP A 221 18.47 -7.63 11.65
N ASN A 222 17.18 -7.29 11.63
CA ASN A 222 16.16 -7.79 12.59
C ASN A 222 16.52 -7.55 14.06
N ASP A 223 17.41 -6.61 14.34
CA ASP A 223 17.76 -6.26 15.70
C ASP A 223 16.77 -5.23 16.27
N PRO A 224 16.02 -5.56 17.32
CA PRO A 224 15.08 -4.61 17.95
C PRO A 224 15.74 -3.31 18.44
N GLU A 225 17.01 -3.35 18.79
CA GLU A 225 17.79 -2.18 19.22
C GLU A 225 18.42 -1.43 18.03
N GLY A 226 18.35 -2.04 16.84
CA GLY A 226 18.82 -1.47 15.60
C GLY A 226 17.92 -0.36 15.07
N ARG A 227 18.32 0.22 13.94
CA ARG A 227 17.54 1.26 13.26
C ARG A 227 16.20 0.68 12.77
N LEU A 228 15.09 1.28 13.18
CA LEU A 228 13.80 1.03 12.56
C LEU A 228 13.81 1.66 11.17
N MET A 229 13.61 0.86 10.14
CA MET A 229 13.64 1.27 8.74
C MET A 229 12.23 1.53 8.18
N VAL A 230 11.26 0.81 8.67
CA VAL A 230 9.86 0.90 8.21
C VAL A 230 8.93 0.83 9.42
N ILE A 231 7.97 1.74 9.49
CA ILE A 231 6.81 1.62 10.36
C ILE A 231 5.57 1.37 9.52
N ALA A 232 4.72 0.46 9.97
CA ALA A 232 3.46 0.11 9.34
C ALA A 232 2.30 0.28 10.31
N ASN A 233 1.41 1.22 10.01
CA ASN A 233 0.18 1.50 10.76
C ASN A 233 -0.93 0.56 10.27
N PHE A 234 -0.78 -0.72 10.56
CA PHE A 234 -1.72 -1.74 10.06
C PHE A 234 -3.07 -1.61 10.76
N ASN A 235 -4.15 -1.73 9.98
CA ASN A 235 -5.52 -1.53 10.42
C ASN A 235 -5.78 -0.09 10.91
N ASN A 236 -5.01 0.88 10.47
CA ASN A 236 -5.23 2.27 10.79
C ASN A 236 -5.12 3.14 9.52
N ASP A 237 -5.42 4.42 9.69
CA ASP A 237 -5.42 5.45 8.68
C ASP A 237 -5.20 6.79 9.39
N ILE A 238 -3.94 7.11 9.66
CA ILE A 238 -3.63 8.37 10.33
C ILE A 238 -3.71 9.55 9.36
N GLY A 239 -3.58 9.28 8.05
CA GLY A 239 -3.71 10.26 6.98
C GLY A 239 -5.10 10.89 6.92
N ASP A 240 -6.18 10.10 7.07
CA ASP A 240 -7.55 10.60 7.15
C ASP A 240 -7.75 11.64 8.27
N TYR A 241 -7.11 11.43 9.43
CA TYR A 241 -7.15 12.40 10.52
C TYR A 241 -6.45 13.71 10.17
N TRP A 242 -5.38 13.67 9.38
CA TRP A 242 -4.68 14.86 8.92
C TRP A 242 -5.49 15.57 7.82
N GLU A 243 -6.05 14.81 6.85
CA GLU A 243 -6.83 15.36 5.74
C GLU A 243 -7.97 16.25 6.22
N TYR A 244 -8.72 15.78 7.22
CA TYR A 244 -9.94 16.45 7.68
C TYR A 244 -9.77 17.28 8.96
N SER A 245 -8.55 17.51 9.41
CA SER A 245 -8.28 18.18 10.69
C SER A 245 -8.73 19.64 10.72
N ASP A 246 -8.60 20.36 9.62
CA ASP A 246 -9.01 21.76 9.46
C ASP A 246 -10.53 21.92 9.27
N MET A 247 -11.23 20.86 8.90
CA MET A 247 -12.67 20.84 8.69
C MET A 247 -13.45 20.45 9.94
N GLY A 248 -12.78 19.94 10.98
CA GLY A 248 -13.43 19.46 12.20
C GLY A 248 -14.33 18.24 11.96
N TYR A 249 -14.02 17.43 10.96
CA TYR A 249 -14.80 16.25 10.63
C TYR A 249 -14.65 15.15 11.67
N TYR A 250 -13.44 14.96 12.17
CA TYR A 250 -13.14 14.06 13.28
C TYR A 250 -13.01 14.81 14.60
N PRO A 251 -13.17 14.14 15.76
CA PRO A 251 -12.87 14.70 17.07
C PRO A 251 -11.43 15.23 17.12
N ILE A 252 -11.27 16.46 17.61
CA ILE A 252 -9.97 17.15 17.60
C ILE A 252 -8.90 16.42 18.43
N ASP A 253 -9.29 15.75 19.49
CA ASP A 253 -8.39 14.94 20.32
C ASP A 253 -7.80 13.76 19.53
N LEU A 254 -8.59 13.09 18.68
CA LEU A 254 -8.10 12.01 17.83
C LEU A 254 -7.18 12.53 16.71
N SER A 255 -7.53 13.65 16.07
CA SER A 255 -6.66 14.29 15.09
C SER A 255 -5.32 14.71 15.73
N ASN A 256 -5.36 15.26 16.95
CA ASN A 256 -4.15 15.61 17.68
C ASN A 256 -3.28 14.37 18.00
N GLU A 257 -3.89 13.24 18.38
CA GLU A 257 -3.13 12.01 18.60
C GLU A 257 -2.49 11.53 17.28
N ALA A 258 -3.21 11.54 16.15
CA ALA A 258 -2.67 11.19 14.85
C ALA A 258 -1.48 12.08 14.44
N TYR A 259 -1.53 13.38 14.74
CA TYR A 259 -0.40 14.29 14.54
C TYR A 259 0.80 13.94 15.42
N LYS A 260 0.57 13.57 16.68
CA LYS A 260 1.68 13.15 17.57
C LYS A 260 2.42 11.94 17.00
N PHE A 261 1.70 10.95 16.45
CA PHE A 261 2.33 9.80 15.78
C PHE A 261 3.19 10.27 14.61
N GLY A 262 2.65 11.06 13.69
CA GLY A 262 3.38 11.54 12.52
C GLY A 262 4.63 12.36 12.88
N VAL A 263 4.49 13.30 13.82
CA VAL A 263 5.62 14.11 14.32
C VAL A 263 6.69 13.22 14.95
N ASN A 264 6.29 12.27 15.77
CA ASN A 264 7.22 11.32 16.37
C ASN A 264 7.99 10.51 15.32
N TYR A 265 7.32 10.06 14.26
CA TYR A 265 7.96 9.31 13.17
C TYR A 265 9.03 10.15 12.48
N VAL A 266 8.70 11.42 12.18
CA VAL A 266 9.66 12.34 11.56
C VAL A 266 10.86 12.58 12.48
N ILE A 267 10.62 12.95 13.73
CA ILE A 267 11.69 13.26 14.68
C ILE A 267 12.53 12.02 14.99
N TYR A 268 11.92 10.84 15.09
CA TYR A 268 12.65 9.58 15.22
C TYR A 268 13.60 9.35 14.06
N ALA A 269 13.09 9.43 12.84
CA ALA A 269 13.90 9.16 11.64
C ALA A 269 15.00 10.18 11.40
N MET A 270 14.80 11.45 11.79
CA MET A 270 15.81 12.50 11.64
C MET A 270 16.94 12.41 12.69
N ASN A 271 16.77 11.65 13.76
CA ASN A 271 17.75 11.51 14.85
C ASN A 271 18.48 10.15 14.86
N ARG A 272 18.31 9.31 13.84
CA ARG A 272 18.89 7.95 13.78
C ARG A 272 19.89 7.76 12.66
#